data_a9ab1635e796f2c48c0e4577132cd1ec
#
_entry.id   a9ab1635e796f2c48c0e4577132cd1ec
#
_cell.length_a   1.000
_cell.length_b   1.000
_cell.length_c   1.000
_cell.angle_alpha   90.00
_cell.angle_beta   90.00
_cell.angle_gamma   90.00
#
_symmetry.space_group_name_H-M   'P 1'
#
loop_
_entity.id
_entity.type
_entity.pdbx_description
1 polymer ?
#
loop_
_entity_poly.entity_id
_entity_poly.type
_entity_poly.pdbx_seq_one_letter_code
_entity_poly.pdbx_strand_id
1 'polypeptide(L)'
;MSTGMGSVDIFEQQIEKSSARGPRAVSPYFVPGVMPNGAAALIAMRYGLMGPSYSLASACATGTHSIATSALMIEAGDADLMVAGGAEAATRLNTVAGFGNARALGRAGPGGDPTKVCRPFDKAAAASSWVKAQAPWSSRRRSTPEREAPPSSPTSPDSA
;
A
#
# COMPACT_ATOMS: atom_id res chain seq x y z
N MET A 1 0.44 5.48 0.82
CA MET A 1 -0.34 4.33 0.26
C MET A 1 0.62 3.33 -0.34
N SER A 2 0.43 2.05 -0.05
CA SER A 2 1.41 0.99 -0.32
C SER A 2 0.77 -0.22 -1.00
N THR A 3 1.57 -1.03 -1.69
CA THR A 3 1.12 -2.28 -2.32
C THR A 3 2.18 -3.36 -2.13
N GLY A 4 1.76 -4.60 -1.94
CA GLY A 4 2.67 -5.72 -1.75
C GLY A 4 3.25 -6.27 -3.04
N MET A 5 2.51 -6.17 -4.14
CA MET A 5 2.86 -6.77 -5.44
C MET A 5 2.96 -5.74 -6.57
N GLY A 6 2.37 -4.56 -6.40
CA GLY A 6 2.30 -3.56 -7.46
C GLY A 6 1.25 -3.87 -8.53
N SER A 7 1.43 -3.29 -9.72
CA SER A 7 0.43 -3.36 -10.79
C SER A 7 0.62 -4.61 -11.69
N VAL A 8 0.41 -5.79 -11.12
CA VAL A 8 0.50 -7.08 -11.85
C VAL A 8 -0.35 -7.07 -13.12
N ASP A 9 -1.52 -6.44 -13.07
CA ASP A 9 -2.42 -6.31 -14.21
C ASP A 9 -1.76 -5.59 -15.39
N ILE A 10 -1.08 -4.47 -15.12
CA ILE A 10 -0.38 -3.71 -16.16
C ILE A 10 0.80 -4.52 -16.71
N PHE A 11 1.56 -5.21 -15.86
CA PHE A 11 2.66 -6.07 -16.29
C PHE A 11 2.17 -7.15 -17.28
N GLU A 12 1.16 -7.93 -16.90
CA GLU A 12 0.63 -8.99 -17.75
C GLU A 12 0.12 -8.44 -19.09
N GLN A 13 -0.68 -7.39 -19.06
CA GLN A 13 -1.20 -6.77 -20.30
C GLN A 13 -0.10 -6.28 -21.23
N GLN A 14 0.96 -5.68 -20.71
CA GLN A 14 2.04 -5.17 -21.55
C GLN A 14 2.95 -6.29 -22.07
N ILE A 15 3.15 -7.38 -21.31
CA ILE A 15 3.83 -8.58 -21.77
C ILE A 15 3.05 -9.22 -22.93
N GLU A 16 1.75 -9.40 -22.78
CA GLU A 16 0.87 -9.92 -23.84
C GLU A 16 0.97 -9.07 -25.11
N LYS A 17 0.90 -7.74 -25.00
CA LYS A 17 1.02 -6.82 -26.13
C LYS A 17 2.38 -6.89 -26.81
N SER A 18 3.45 -6.90 -26.02
CA SER A 18 4.82 -6.94 -26.57
C SER A 18 5.12 -8.28 -27.25
N SER A 19 4.63 -9.38 -26.70
CA SER A 19 4.77 -10.72 -27.29
C SER A 19 4.00 -10.84 -28.62
N ALA A 20 2.81 -10.26 -28.70
CA ALA A 20 1.96 -10.35 -29.90
C ALA A 20 2.34 -9.36 -30.99
N ARG A 21 2.84 -8.16 -30.67
CA ARG A 21 3.00 -7.04 -31.61
C ARG A 21 4.39 -6.39 -31.58
N GLY A 22 5.33 -6.97 -30.79
CA GLY A 22 6.68 -6.46 -30.61
C GLY A 22 6.76 -5.27 -29.62
N PRO A 23 7.99 -4.82 -29.30
CA PRO A 23 8.24 -3.85 -28.23
C PRO A 23 7.60 -2.47 -28.47
N ARG A 24 7.33 -2.10 -29.72
CA ARG A 24 6.65 -0.83 -30.06
C ARG A 24 5.20 -0.76 -29.61
N ALA A 25 4.59 -1.90 -29.26
CA ALA A 25 3.21 -1.96 -28.77
C ALA A 25 3.11 -1.70 -27.26
N VAL A 26 4.22 -1.63 -26.53
CA VAL A 26 4.25 -1.30 -25.11
C VAL A 26 3.82 0.15 -24.90
N SER A 27 2.93 0.36 -23.91
CA SER A 27 2.45 1.69 -23.57
C SER A 27 3.57 2.59 -23.05
N PRO A 28 3.66 3.88 -23.44
CA PRO A 28 4.58 4.83 -22.83
C PRO A 28 4.31 5.06 -21.33
N TYR A 29 3.11 4.74 -20.87
CA TYR A 29 2.72 4.80 -19.47
C TYR A 29 3.00 3.50 -18.69
N PHE A 30 3.68 2.51 -19.32
CA PHE A 30 4.01 1.26 -18.66
C PHE A 30 4.84 1.48 -17.39
N VAL A 31 5.96 2.17 -17.51
CA VAL A 31 6.88 2.39 -16.38
C VAL A 31 6.18 3.11 -15.20
N PRO A 32 5.59 4.30 -15.40
CA PRO A 32 4.89 4.95 -14.27
C PRO A 32 3.69 4.13 -13.76
N GLY A 33 3.05 3.33 -14.61
CA GLY A 33 1.92 2.50 -14.24
C GLY A 33 2.27 1.31 -13.36
N VAL A 34 3.51 0.81 -13.41
CA VAL A 34 3.95 -0.34 -12.59
C VAL A 34 4.68 0.06 -11.32
N MET A 35 5.01 1.33 -11.15
CA MET A 35 5.73 1.80 -9.97
C MET A 35 4.90 1.60 -8.70
N PRO A 36 5.43 0.93 -7.66
CA PRO A 36 4.68 0.65 -6.42
C PRO A 36 4.17 1.90 -5.70
N ASN A 37 4.88 3.03 -5.83
CA ASN A 37 4.49 4.31 -5.25
C ASN A 37 3.45 5.08 -6.07
N GLY A 38 2.96 4.54 -7.19
CA GLY A 38 2.02 5.21 -8.08
C GLY A 38 0.76 5.71 -7.36
N ALA A 39 0.17 4.88 -6.50
CA ALA A 39 -1.00 5.28 -5.72
C ALA A 39 -0.70 6.44 -4.74
N ALA A 40 0.45 6.40 -4.07
CA ALA A 40 0.88 7.48 -3.17
C ALA A 40 1.11 8.77 -3.95
N ALA A 41 1.79 8.69 -5.11
CA ALA A 41 2.06 9.84 -5.97
C ALA A 41 0.77 10.47 -6.51
N LEU A 42 -0.20 9.66 -6.97
CA LEU A 42 -1.48 10.17 -7.47
C LEU A 42 -2.28 10.88 -6.37
N ILE A 43 -2.29 10.35 -5.15
CA ILE A 43 -2.94 10.99 -4.00
C ILE A 43 -2.23 12.30 -3.68
N ALA A 44 -0.90 12.30 -3.61
CA ALA A 44 -0.11 13.50 -3.33
C ALA A 44 -0.40 14.61 -4.35
N MET A 45 -0.37 14.29 -5.65
CA MET A 45 -0.70 15.24 -6.71
C MET A 45 -2.15 15.73 -6.65
N ARG A 46 -3.10 14.84 -6.38
CA ARG A 46 -4.53 15.18 -6.33
C ARG A 46 -4.87 16.15 -5.19
N TYR A 47 -4.21 16.03 -4.07
CA TYR A 47 -4.51 16.79 -2.85
C TYR A 47 -3.44 17.81 -2.49
N GLY A 48 -2.42 18.01 -3.34
CA GLY A 48 -1.34 18.96 -3.11
C GLY A 48 -0.48 18.63 -1.88
N LEU A 49 -0.28 17.33 -1.59
CA LEU A 49 0.50 16.91 -0.42
C LEU A 49 1.99 17.01 -0.74
N MET A 50 2.73 17.81 0.04
CA MET A 50 4.14 18.13 -0.20
C MET A 50 5.10 17.40 0.74
N GLY A 51 4.59 16.61 1.68
CA GLY A 51 5.38 15.83 2.61
C GLY A 51 5.92 14.52 2.01
N PRO A 52 6.53 13.65 2.85
CA PRO A 52 7.08 12.38 2.41
C PRO A 52 6.05 11.52 1.69
N SER A 53 6.38 11.06 0.45
CA SER A 53 5.49 10.26 -0.39
C SER A 53 6.24 9.08 -0.98
N TYR A 54 5.94 7.87 -0.50
CA TYR A 54 6.56 6.62 -0.95
C TYR A 54 5.64 5.42 -0.70
N SER A 55 6.06 4.24 -1.15
CA SER A 55 5.39 2.97 -0.90
C SER A 55 6.33 2.02 -0.18
N LEU A 56 5.80 1.29 0.78
CA LEU A 56 6.45 0.15 1.41
C LEU A 56 5.97 -1.14 0.73
N ALA A 57 6.76 -2.20 0.84
CA ALA A 57 6.37 -3.52 0.41
C ALA A 57 6.84 -4.56 1.44
N SER A 58 5.91 -5.28 2.01
CA SER A 58 6.14 -6.37 2.98
C SER A 58 5.05 -7.44 2.85
N ALA A 59 4.75 -7.80 1.61
CA ALA A 59 3.73 -8.78 1.25
C ALA A 59 2.38 -8.49 1.94
N CYS A 60 1.78 -9.46 2.61
CA CYS A 60 0.47 -9.31 3.29
C CYS A 60 0.49 -8.28 4.43
N ALA A 61 1.66 -7.96 5.00
CA ALA A 61 1.81 -7.00 6.09
C ALA A 61 1.95 -5.54 5.60
N THR A 62 2.00 -5.29 4.31
CA THR A 62 2.27 -3.98 3.71
C THR A 62 1.38 -2.86 4.25
N GLY A 63 0.06 -3.12 4.34
CA GLY A 63 -0.89 -2.12 4.87
C GLY A 63 -0.62 -1.76 6.33
N THR A 64 -0.34 -2.76 7.16
CA THR A 64 0.00 -2.56 8.58
C THR A 64 1.30 -1.80 8.74
N HIS A 65 2.34 -2.17 7.99
CA HIS A 65 3.63 -1.47 8.03
C HIS A 65 3.52 -0.04 7.52
N SER A 66 2.70 0.22 6.49
CA SER A 66 2.43 1.58 6.03
C SER A 66 1.83 2.45 7.13
N ILE A 67 0.88 1.92 7.89
CA ILE A 67 0.25 2.63 9.01
C ILE A 67 1.27 2.87 10.14
N ALA A 68 1.99 1.83 10.55
CA ALA A 68 2.98 1.92 11.61
C ALA A 68 4.09 2.94 11.30
N THR A 69 4.66 2.88 10.08
CA THR A 69 5.70 3.82 9.66
C THR A 69 5.17 5.26 9.60
N SER A 70 3.93 5.46 9.13
CA SER A 70 3.32 6.78 9.12
C SER A 70 3.11 7.34 10.53
N ALA A 71 2.76 6.49 11.50
CA ALA A 71 2.65 6.91 12.90
C ALA A 71 4.01 7.34 13.46
N LEU A 72 5.07 6.55 13.21
CA LEU A 72 6.43 6.89 13.63
C LEU A 72 6.91 8.22 13.03
N MET A 73 6.61 8.49 11.76
CA MET A 73 6.99 9.76 11.12
C MET A 73 6.25 10.95 11.74
N ILE A 74 4.99 10.79 12.11
CA ILE A 74 4.22 11.82 12.81
C ILE A 74 4.81 12.03 14.22
N GLU A 75 5.16 10.97 14.93
CA GLU A 75 5.80 11.04 16.25
C GLU A 75 7.18 11.71 16.19
N ALA A 76 7.97 11.42 15.14
CA ALA A 76 9.27 12.04 14.90
C ALA A 76 9.17 13.52 14.51
N GLY A 77 7.99 14.00 14.10
CA GLY A 77 7.78 15.39 13.66
C GLY A 77 8.08 15.63 12.18
N ASP A 78 8.30 14.55 11.40
CA ASP A 78 8.53 14.63 9.95
C ASP A 78 7.27 15.02 9.17
N ALA A 79 6.09 14.81 9.75
CA ALA A 79 4.81 15.16 9.18
C ALA A 79 3.75 15.40 10.25
N ASP A 80 2.83 16.31 10.01
CA ASP A 80 1.68 16.56 10.91
C ASP A 80 0.50 15.62 10.61
N LEU A 81 0.41 15.16 9.36
CA LEU A 81 -0.63 14.27 8.88
C LEU A 81 -0.08 13.37 7.78
N MET A 82 -0.45 12.11 7.82
CA MET A 82 -0.09 11.11 6.81
C MET A 82 -1.32 10.37 6.29
N VAL A 83 -1.38 10.13 4.97
CA VAL A 83 -2.33 9.20 4.36
C VAL A 83 -1.67 7.83 4.26
N ALA A 84 -2.08 6.91 5.14
CA ALA A 84 -1.52 5.57 5.23
C ALA A 84 -2.53 4.50 4.80
N GLY A 85 -2.02 3.35 4.37
CA GLY A 85 -2.84 2.19 4.03
C GLY A 85 -2.22 1.32 2.94
N GLY A 86 -2.97 0.32 2.52
CA GLY A 86 -2.60 -0.59 1.44
C GLY A 86 -3.73 -0.77 0.44
N ALA A 87 -3.35 -0.99 -0.81
CA ALA A 87 -4.27 -1.39 -1.88
C ALA A 87 -3.61 -2.46 -2.72
N GLU A 88 -4.34 -3.52 -3.02
CA GLU A 88 -3.87 -4.62 -3.84
C GLU A 88 -4.96 -5.07 -4.81
N ALA A 89 -4.62 -5.24 -6.07
CA ALA A 89 -5.55 -5.67 -7.12
C ALA A 89 -4.98 -6.84 -7.95
N ALA A 90 -4.25 -7.74 -7.30
CA ALA A 90 -3.55 -8.86 -7.93
C ALA A 90 -4.48 -10.04 -8.29
N THR A 91 -5.65 -9.77 -8.88
CA THR A 91 -6.66 -10.77 -9.25
C THR A 91 -6.52 -11.25 -10.70
N ARG A 92 -5.28 -11.38 -11.19
CA ARG A 92 -4.96 -11.89 -12.51
C ARG A 92 -4.72 -13.39 -12.48
N LEU A 93 -4.81 -14.01 -13.66
CA LEU A 93 -4.72 -15.47 -13.81
C LEU A 93 -3.46 -16.04 -13.15
N ASN A 94 -2.29 -15.48 -13.45
CA ASN A 94 -1.03 -16.02 -12.93
C ASN A 94 -0.92 -15.90 -11.41
N THR A 95 -1.39 -14.79 -10.84
CA THR A 95 -1.39 -14.61 -9.39
C THR A 95 -2.35 -15.59 -8.72
N VAL A 96 -3.57 -15.69 -9.22
CA VAL A 96 -4.57 -16.62 -8.67
C VAL A 96 -4.12 -18.07 -8.83
N ALA A 97 -3.56 -18.44 -9.98
CA ALA A 97 -3.01 -19.77 -10.21
C ALA A 97 -1.83 -20.08 -9.28
N GLY A 98 -0.91 -19.12 -9.09
CA GLY A 98 0.22 -19.26 -8.17
C GLY A 98 -0.24 -19.56 -6.74
N PHE A 99 -1.17 -18.79 -6.21
CA PHE A 99 -1.75 -19.03 -4.87
C PHE A 99 -2.55 -20.33 -4.82
N GLY A 100 -3.26 -20.67 -5.89
CA GLY A 100 -3.98 -21.94 -6.00
C GLY A 100 -3.03 -23.14 -5.94
N ASN A 101 -1.93 -23.11 -6.70
CA ASN A 101 -0.91 -24.14 -6.72
C ASN A 101 -0.17 -24.26 -5.37
N ALA A 102 0.03 -23.14 -4.69
CA ALA A 102 0.55 -23.10 -3.33
C ALA A 102 -0.47 -23.59 -2.27
N ARG A 103 -1.69 -23.97 -2.68
CA ARG A 103 -2.80 -24.35 -1.80
C ARG A 103 -3.17 -23.28 -0.76
N ALA A 104 -2.92 -22.01 -1.08
CA ALA A 104 -3.19 -20.86 -0.21
C ALA A 104 -4.60 -20.28 -0.40
N LEU A 105 -5.37 -20.75 -1.38
CA LEU A 105 -6.74 -20.31 -1.61
C LEU A 105 -7.74 -21.22 -0.92
N GLY A 106 -8.72 -20.63 -0.27
CA GLY A 106 -9.88 -21.32 0.24
C GLY A 106 -10.77 -21.84 -0.89
N ARG A 107 -11.43 -22.96 -0.67
CA ARG A 107 -12.34 -23.58 -1.63
C ARG A 107 -13.74 -23.65 -1.01
N ALA A 108 -14.73 -23.17 -1.74
CA ALA A 108 -16.10 -23.60 -1.48
C ALA A 108 -16.24 -25.06 -1.89
N GLY A 109 -16.74 -25.91 -0.99
CA GLY A 109 -17.09 -27.29 -1.35
C GLY A 109 -18.16 -27.33 -2.45
N PRO A 110 -18.49 -28.51 -3.00
CA PRO A 110 -19.56 -28.65 -3.99
C PRO A 110 -20.85 -28.01 -3.49
N GLY A 111 -21.43 -27.09 -4.26
CA GLY A 111 -22.61 -26.33 -3.87
C GLY A 111 -22.40 -25.29 -2.77
N GLY A 112 -21.17 -25.05 -2.33
CA GLY A 112 -20.84 -24.06 -1.30
C GLY A 112 -20.86 -22.64 -1.84
N ASP A 113 -21.24 -21.71 -0.97
CA ASP A 113 -21.29 -20.27 -1.24
C ASP A 113 -19.87 -19.67 -1.16
N PRO A 114 -19.30 -19.19 -2.29
CA PRO A 114 -17.94 -18.63 -2.30
C PRO A 114 -17.81 -17.37 -1.44
N THR A 115 -18.89 -16.66 -1.17
CA THR A 115 -18.88 -15.45 -0.33
C THR A 115 -18.65 -15.77 1.15
N LYS A 116 -18.82 -17.03 1.55
CA LYS A 116 -18.64 -17.53 2.91
C LYS A 116 -17.32 -18.26 3.13
N VAL A 117 -16.43 -18.28 2.16
CA VAL A 117 -15.15 -19.02 2.26
C VAL A 117 -14.14 -18.29 3.14
N CYS A 118 -14.03 -16.96 2.99
CA CYS A 118 -13.12 -16.15 3.78
C CYS A 118 -13.71 -15.81 5.15
N ARG A 119 -13.31 -16.57 6.16
CA ARG A 119 -13.78 -16.41 7.55
C ARG A 119 -12.59 -16.41 8.50
N PRO A 120 -11.77 -15.34 8.50
CA PRO A 120 -10.66 -15.23 9.44
C PRO A 120 -11.18 -15.29 10.87
N PHE A 121 -10.46 -16.01 11.74
CA PHE A 121 -10.80 -16.25 13.15
C PHE A 121 -11.97 -17.22 13.42
N ASP A 122 -12.63 -17.76 12.40
CA ASP A 122 -13.63 -18.81 12.58
C ASP A 122 -12.94 -20.16 12.85
N LYS A 123 -13.52 -20.99 13.75
CA LYS A 123 -13.00 -22.35 14.03
C LYS A 123 -12.98 -23.26 12.80
N ALA A 124 -13.87 -23.01 11.84
CA ALA A 124 -13.96 -23.72 10.56
C ALA A 124 -13.36 -22.90 9.40
N ALA A 125 -12.46 -21.94 9.69
CA ALA A 125 -11.82 -21.14 8.66
C ALA A 125 -10.99 -22.03 7.73
N ALA A 126 -11.38 -22.06 6.45
CA ALA A 126 -10.51 -22.51 5.38
C ALA A 126 -9.55 -21.38 4.97
N ALA A 127 -8.47 -21.70 4.25
CA ALA A 127 -7.54 -20.71 3.73
C ALA A 127 -8.26 -19.55 3.00
N SER A 128 -7.65 -18.36 3.00
CA SER A 128 -8.27 -17.11 2.56
C SER A 128 -8.81 -17.14 1.12
N SER A 129 -9.97 -16.54 0.92
CA SER A 129 -10.44 -16.17 -0.42
C SER A 129 -9.86 -14.80 -0.82
N TRP A 130 -9.50 -14.64 -2.08
CA TRP A 130 -9.02 -13.36 -2.60
C TRP A 130 -10.19 -12.42 -2.88
N VAL A 131 -10.21 -11.30 -2.20
CA VAL A 131 -11.11 -10.18 -2.48
C VAL A 131 -10.25 -8.95 -2.73
N LYS A 132 -10.58 -8.15 -3.73
CA LYS A 132 -9.99 -6.82 -3.90
C LYS A 132 -10.27 -6.01 -2.65
N ALA A 133 -9.28 -5.90 -1.76
CA ALA A 133 -9.40 -5.08 -0.57
C ALA A 133 -8.92 -3.66 -0.88
N GLN A 134 -9.82 -2.70 -0.80
CA GLN A 134 -9.49 -1.28 -0.77
C GLN A 134 -10.02 -0.73 0.55
N ALA A 135 -9.11 -0.44 1.46
CA ALA A 135 -9.45 0.29 2.68
C ALA A 135 -8.55 1.52 2.79
N PRO A 136 -9.00 2.70 2.41
CA PRO A 136 -8.29 3.93 2.74
C PRO A 136 -8.51 4.21 4.23
N TRP A 137 -7.41 4.36 4.95
CA TRP A 137 -7.43 4.84 6.32
C TRP A 137 -6.57 6.08 6.44
N SER A 138 -7.07 7.10 7.13
CA SER A 138 -6.31 8.31 7.42
C SER A 138 -6.01 8.38 8.91
N SER A 139 -4.74 8.52 9.28
CA SER A 139 -4.34 8.83 10.65
C SER A 139 -4.10 10.33 10.78
N ARG A 140 -4.74 10.95 11.77
CA ARG A 140 -4.41 12.31 12.21
C ARG A 140 -3.62 12.22 13.51
N ARG A 141 -2.69 13.12 13.68
CA ARG A 141 -2.09 13.38 14.99
C ARG A 141 -3.23 13.61 15.98
N ARG A 142 -3.28 12.86 17.08
CA ARG A 142 -3.97 13.36 18.27
C ARG A 142 -3.23 14.63 18.65
N SER A 143 -3.96 15.73 18.86
CA SER A 143 -3.39 16.98 19.34
C SER A 143 -2.49 16.66 20.54
N THR A 144 -1.19 16.60 20.31
CA THR A 144 -0.22 16.63 21.39
C THR A 144 -0.34 18.00 22.02
N PRO A 145 -0.40 18.14 23.35
CA PRO A 145 -0.28 19.45 23.96
C PRO A 145 0.99 20.11 23.42
N GLU A 146 0.85 21.38 23.09
CA GLU A 146 1.88 22.26 22.56
C GLU A 146 3.24 21.92 23.17
N ARG A 147 4.20 21.48 22.35
CA ARG A 147 5.57 21.32 22.82
C ARG A 147 6.01 22.72 23.25
N GLU A 148 6.23 22.90 24.53
CA GLU A 148 6.92 24.10 25.02
C GLU A 148 8.18 24.31 24.17
N ALA A 149 8.31 25.49 23.61
CA ALA A 149 9.49 25.84 22.85
C ALA A 149 10.73 25.59 23.74
N PRO A 150 11.81 25.02 23.21
CA PRO A 150 13.02 24.87 24.00
C PRO A 150 13.45 26.26 24.55
N PRO A 151 13.90 26.32 25.80
CA PRO A 151 14.32 27.58 26.38
C PRO A 151 15.39 28.22 25.48
N SER A 152 15.19 29.49 25.16
CA SER A 152 16.14 30.29 24.39
C SER A 152 17.53 30.11 24.99
N SER A 153 18.51 29.74 24.17
CA SER A 153 19.91 29.67 24.58
C SER A 153 20.34 30.98 25.26
N PRO A 154 21.07 30.91 26.38
CA PRO A 154 21.58 32.15 27.01
C PRO A 154 22.48 32.87 26.01
N THR A 155 22.17 34.12 25.73
CA THR A 155 23.04 35.02 24.99
C THR A 155 24.39 35.11 25.72
N SER A 156 25.47 34.80 25.01
CA SER A 156 26.82 34.96 25.51
C SER A 156 27.02 36.42 25.93
N PRO A 157 27.56 36.70 27.12
CA PRO A 157 27.97 38.05 27.45
C PRO A 157 29.19 38.45 26.63
N ASP A 158 29.13 39.65 26.13
CA ASP A 158 30.11 40.33 25.32
C ASP A 158 31.54 40.15 25.80
N SER A 159 32.41 39.91 24.82
CA SER A 159 33.83 40.20 24.93
C SER A 159 34.06 41.71 24.78
N ALA A 160 34.39 42.36 25.85
CA ALA A 160 35.04 43.66 25.82
C ALA A 160 36.54 43.48 25.62
#